data_662a28ac1f6928ba105280104da5031d
#
_entry.id   662a28ac1f6928ba105280104da5031d
#
_cell.length_a   1.000
_cell.length_b   1.000
_cell.length_c   1.000
_cell.angle_alpha   90.00
_cell.angle_beta   90.00
_cell.angle_gamma   90.00
#
_symmetry.space_group_name_H-M   'P 1'
#
loop_
_entity.id
_entity.type
_entity.pdbx_description
1 polymer ?
#
loop_
_entity_poly.entity_id
_entity_poly.type
_entity_poly.pdbx_seq_one_letter_code
_entity_poly.pdbx_strand_id
1 'polypeptide(L)'
;DLMQVLITSGLKFGDMNIFHKRLSNDSNGPIIFSVANALNPGVFDLNNMEQFTTMGISLFLALPTPINNLDGFEQMLETAQQIRGALDGELKDDHRNVMTAQTIEHYRQRVRDFELRRLKMAGARG
;
A
#
# COMPACT_ATOMS: atom_id res chain seq x y z
N ASP A 1 13.43 11.26 7.72
CA ASP A 1 13.36 9.98 8.42
C ASP A 1 12.12 9.21 7.98
N LEU A 2 12.16 7.90 8.08
CA LEU A 2 11.08 7.03 7.56
C LEU A 2 9.74 7.32 8.24
N MET A 3 9.72 7.45 9.56
CA MET A 3 8.48 7.71 10.29
C MET A 3 7.81 9.00 9.84
N GLN A 4 8.60 10.06 9.70
CA GLN A 4 8.08 11.36 9.27
C GLN A 4 7.50 11.27 7.85
N VAL A 5 8.19 10.58 6.96
CA VAL A 5 7.72 10.40 5.58
C VAL A 5 6.40 9.63 5.55
N LEU A 6 6.28 8.56 6.34
CA LEU A 6 5.04 7.77 6.39
C LEU A 6 3.88 8.61 6.91
N ILE A 7 4.08 9.36 7.99
CA ILE A 7 3.05 10.22 8.58
C ILE A 7 2.66 11.34 7.62
N THR A 8 3.65 12.00 7.01
CA THR A 8 3.42 13.08 6.05
C THR A 8 2.65 12.58 4.82
N SER A 9 2.82 11.30 4.46
CA SER A 9 2.10 10.68 3.35
C SER A 9 0.66 10.28 3.72
N GLY A 10 0.21 10.59 4.92
CA GLY A 10 -1.16 10.33 5.34
C GLY A 10 -1.39 8.97 5.97
N LEU A 11 -0.32 8.27 6.32
CA LEU A 11 -0.41 6.95 6.94
C LEU A 11 -0.38 7.08 8.46
N LYS A 12 -1.07 6.14 9.13
CA LYS A 12 -1.11 6.09 10.59
C LYS A 12 -0.76 4.69 11.06
N PHE A 13 0.03 4.63 12.13
CA PHE A 13 0.36 3.39 12.80
C PHE A 13 -0.88 2.83 13.51
N GLY A 14 -1.10 1.54 13.45
CA GLY A 14 -2.27 0.92 14.06
C GLY A 14 -2.21 -0.60 14.07
N ASP A 15 -3.31 -1.23 13.69
CA ASP A 15 -3.49 -2.67 13.75
C ASP A 15 -2.31 -3.43 13.17
N MET A 16 -1.95 -4.53 13.80
CA MET A 16 -0.83 -5.41 13.43
C MET A 16 0.54 -4.74 13.47
N ASN A 17 0.64 -3.58 14.13
CA ASN A 17 1.88 -2.82 14.28
C ASN A 17 2.50 -2.42 12.93
N ILE A 18 1.65 -2.05 11.98
CA ILE A 18 2.05 -1.51 10.68
C ILE A 18 1.29 -0.21 10.40
N PHE A 19 1.67 0.49 9.36
CA PHE A 19 1.02 1.74 8.97
C PHE A 19 -0.11 1.47 7.99
N HIS A 20 -1.19 2.27 8.10
CA HIS A 20 -2.37 2.13 7.26
C HIS A 20 -2.83 3.48 6.71
N LYS A 21 -3.30 3.49 5.48
CA LYS A 21 -4.09 4.58 4.92
C LYS A 21 -5.55 4.20 5.03
N ARG A 22 -6.31 4.98 5.81
CA ARG A 22 -7.73 4.72 6.03
C ARG A 22 -8.59 5.71 5.24
N LEU A 23 -9.83 5.35 5.03
CA LEU A 23 -10.79 6.15 4.26
C LEU A 23 -11.03 7.51 4.93
N SER A 24 -11.00 7.55 6.27
CA SER A 24 -11.16 8.77 7.03
C SER A 24 -10.04 8.88 8.06
N ASN A 25 -9.96 10.02 8.76
CA ASN A 25 -8.99 10.21 9.84
C ASN A 25 -9.31 9.41 11.10
N ASP A 26 -10.42 8.68 11.09
CA ASP A 26 -10.80 7.79 12.19
C ASP A 26 -9.87 6.57 12.20
N SER A 27 -9.26 6.28 13.36
CA SER A 27 -8.36 5.15 13.52
C SER A 27 -9.06 3.80 13.38
N ASN A 28 -10.39 3.77 13.39
CA ASN A 28 -11.20 2.57 13.20
C ASN A 28 -11.86 2.53 11.82
N GLY A 29 -11.56 3.50 10.96
CA GLY A 29 -12.13 3.55 9.61
C GLY A 29 -11.59 2.44 8.71
N PRO A 30 -12.28 2.16 7.60
CA PRO A 30 -11.82 1.12 6.65
C PRO A 30 -10.44 1.43 6.09
N ILE A 31 -9.65 0.39 5.91
CA ILE A 31 -8.27 0.50 5.40
C ILE A 31 -8.29 0.46 3.87
N ILE A 32 -7.64 1.43 3.23
CA ILE A 32 -7.46 1.45 1.78
C ILE A 32 -6.24 0.63 1.40
N PHE A 33 -5.07 0.92 1.99
CA PHE A 33 -3.85 0.14 1.79
C PHE A 33 -2.98 0.22 3.03
N SER A 34 -1.94 -0.61 3.08
CA SER A 34 -1.07 -0.72 4.25
C SER A 34 0.40 -0.74 3.85
N VAL A 35 1.24 -0.37 4.81
CA VAL A 35 2.70 -0.36 4.65
C VAL A 35 3.30 -1.14 5.79
N ALA A 36 4.08 -2.17 5.44
CA ALA A 36 4.77 -3.02 6.41
C ALA A 36 6.28 -2.95 6.19
N ASN A 37 7.04 -3.34 7.22
CA ASN A 37 8.46 -3.55 7.09
C ASN A 37 8.69 -4.78 6.20
N ALA A 38 9.57 -4.66 5.21
CA ALA A 38 9.86 -5.77 4.30
C ALA A 38 10.67 -6.87 4.95
N LEU A 39 11.28 -6.61 6.11
CA LEU A 39 12.02 -7.60 6.87
C LEU A 39 11.10 -8.35 7.84
N ASN A 40 11.46 -9.58 8.18
CA ASN A 40 10.76 -10.36 9.19
C ASN A 40 11.07 -9.78 10.59
N PRO A 41 10.07 -9.47 11.45
CA PRO A 41 8.67 -9.93 11.38
C PRO A 41 7.72 -9.03 10.57
N GLY A 42 8.18 -8.06 9.85
CA GLY A 42 7.31 -7.23 9.02
C GLY A 42 6.60 -6.09 9.74
N VAL A 43 6.87 -5.89 11.04
CA VAL A 43 6.22 -4.85 11.85
C VAL A 43 7.17 -3.70 12.12
N PHE A 44 6.62 -2.59 12.60
CA PHE A 44 7.40 -1.44 13.07
C PHE A 44 7.34 -1.34 14.58
N ASP A 45 8.45 -0.94 15.19
CA ASP A 45 8.53 -0.64 16.62
C ASP A 45 8.65 0.86 16.80
N LEU A 46 7.57 1.51 17.25
CA LEU A 46 7.53 2.97 17.41
C LEU A 46 8.55 3.47 18.43
N ASN A 47 8.91 2.67 19.41
CA ASN A 47 9.87 3.06 20.44
C ASN A 47 11.28 3.20 19.87
N ASN A 48 11.56 2.59 18.73
CA ASN A 48 12.88 2.57 18.11
C ASN A 48 12.89 3.17 16.70
N MET A 49 11.83 3.90 16.31
CA MET A 49 11.73 4.44 14.94
C MET A 49 12.84 5.44 14.61
N GLU A 50 13.34 6.18 15.58
CA GLU A 50 14.44 7.13 15.35
C GLU A 50 15.74 6.43 14.96
N GLN A 51 15.94 5.23 15.48
CA GLN A 51 17.11 4.41 15.18
C GLN A 51 16.81 3.34 14.13
N PHE A 52 15.58 3.35 13.63
CA PHE A 52 15.11 2.34 12.69
C PHE A 52 15.78 2.54 11.33
N THR A 53 16.51 1.53 10.90
CA THR A 53 16.99 1.42 9.54
C THR A 53 16.38 0.17 8.93
N THR A 54 15.80 0.30 7.76
CA THR A 54 15.26 -0.84 7.05
C THR A 54 15.84 -0.94 5.66
N MET A 55 15.99 -2.14 5.17
CA MET A 55 16.38 -2.39 3.80
C MET A 55 15.22 -2.24 2.84
N GLY A 56 13.99 -2.19 3.36
CA GLY A 56 12.83 -2.00 2.52
C GLY A 56 11.52 -1.97 3.29
N ILE A 57 10.52 -1.43 2.64
CA ILE A 57 9.14 -1.48 3.10
C ILE A 57 8.29 -2.07 1.99
N SER A 58 7.16 -2.68 2.37
CA SER A 58 6.21 -3.26 1.44
C SER A 58 4.88 -2.53 1.55
N LEU A 59 4.33 -2.13 0.41
CA LEU A 59 2.99 -1.57 0.34
C LEU A 59 2.06 -2.63 -0.24
N PHE A 60 0.90 -2.82 0.35
CA PHE A 60 -0.05 -3.81 -0.14
C PHE A 60 -1.48 -3.33 0.02
N LEU A 61 -2.33 -3.86 -0.83
CA LEU A 61 -3.72 -3.47 -0.96
C LEU A 61 -4.55 -4.74 -1.11
N ALA A 62 -5.57 -4.87 -0.27
CA ALA A 62 -6.51 -5.98 -0.39
C ALA A 62 -7.70 -5.54 -1.24
N LEU A 63 -8.13 -6.40 -2.15
CA LEU A 63 -9.32 -6.16 -2.96
C LEU A 63 -10.48 -6.98 -2.42
N PRO A 64 -11.69 -6.43 -2.34
CA PRO A 64 -12.04 -5.06 -2.73
C PRO A 64 -11.58 -4.02 -1.72
N THR A 65 -11.33 -2.80 -2.20
CA THR A 65 -11.05 -1.66 -1.31
C THR A 65 -12.35 -1.01 -0.88
N PRO A 66 -12.34 -0.17 0.20
CA PRO A 66 -13.53 0.57 0.61
C PRO A 66 -13.91 1.72 -0.33
N ILE A 67 -13.08 2.00 -1.33
CA ILE A 67 -13.35 2.96 -2.39
C ILE A 67 -13.32 2.21 -3.72
N ASN A 68 -13.35 2.92 -4.85
CA ASN A 68 -13.13 2.31 -6.15
C ASN A 68 -11.77 1.59 -6.14
N ASN A 69 -11.76 0.34 -6.62
CA ASN A 69 -10.55 -0.50 -6.53
C ASN A 69 -9.36 0.11 -7.25
N LEU A 70 -9.57 0.67 -8.43
CA LEU A 70 -8.49 1.29 -9.20
C LEU A 70 -7.99 2.55 -8.52
N ASP A 71 -8.89 3.36 -7.94
CA ASP A 71 -8.50 4.55 -7.18
C ASP A 71 -7.67 4.17 -5.95
N GLY A 72 -8.02 3.07 -5.28
CA GLY A 72 -7.24 2.55 -4.16
C GLY A 72 -5.82 2.20 -4.59
N PHE A 73 -5.68 1.52 -5.71
CA PHE A 73 -4.37 1.19 -6.26
C PHE A 73 -3.59 2.45 -6.64
N GLU A 74 -4.24 3.43 -7.27
CA GLU A 74 -3.56 4.67 -7.67
C GLU A 74 -3.07 5.47 -6.46
N GLN A 75 -3.86 5.51 -5.38
CA GLN A 75 -3.41 6.14 -4.14
C GLN A 75 -2.20 5.45 -3.54
N MET A 76 -2.19 4.12 -3.55
CA MET A 76 -1.05 3.35 -3.07
C MET A 76 0.19 3.62 -3.91
N LEU A 77 0.04 3.63 -5.23
CA LEU A 77 1.15 3.91 -6.14
C LEU A 77 1.72 5.31 -5.94
N GLU A 78 0.85 6.31 -5.82
CA GLU A 78 1.28 7.69 -5.58
C GLU A 78 2.05 7.80 -4.27
N THR A 79 1.56 7.17 -3.22
CA THR A 79 2.24 7.14 -1.92
C THR A 79 3.60 6.47 -2.02
N ALA A 80 3.67 5.33 -2.74
CA ALA A 80 4.93 4.63 -2.96
C ALA A 80 5.95 5.51 -3.67
N GLN A 81 5.51 6.27 -4.67
CA GLN A 81 6.39 7.18 -5.41
C GLN A 81 6.86 8.35 -4.54
N GLN A 82 6.00 8.86 -3.67
CA GLN A 82 6.38 9.91 -2.71
C GLN A 82 7.42 9.42 -1.73
N ILE A 83 7.23 8.23 -1.17
CA ILE A 83 8.18 7.63 -0.24
C ILE A 83 9.52 7.38 -0.93
N ARG A 84 9.49 6.84 -2.14
CA ARG A 84 10.70 6.61 -2.93
C ARG A 84 11.50 7.89 -3.13
N GLY A 85 10.82 8.97 -3.51
CA GLY A 85 11.48 10.26 -3.73
C GLY A 85 12.06 10.85 -2.46
N ALA A 86 11.33 10.75 -1.35
CA ALA A 86 11.74 11.33 -0.07
C ALA A 86 12.93 10.58 0.56
N LEU A 87 13.01 9.27 0.34
CA LEU A 87 14.05 8.42 0.92
C LEU A 87 15.12 8.00 -0.08
N ASP A 88 15.07 8.54 -1.30
CA ASP A 88 16.00 8.20 -2.38
C ASP A 88 16.08 6.69 -2.59
N GLY A 89 14.92 6.06 -2.59
CA GLY A 89 14.81 4.62 -2.70
C GLY A 89 14.51 4.15 -4.11
N GLU A 90 14.25 2.86 -4.23
CA GLU A 90 13.95 2.20 -5.47
C GLU A 90 12.61 1.50 -5.35
N LEU A 91 11.71 1.72 -6.32
CA LEU A 91 10.40 1.09 -6.34
C LEU A 91 10.48 -0.22 -7.14
N LYS A 92 10.05 -1.31 -6.49
CA LYS A 92 10.09 -2.65 -7.09
C LYS A 92 8.71 -3.29 -7.11
N ASP A 93 8.53 -4.24 -8.02
CA ASP A 93 7.30 -5.01 -8.13
C ASP A 93 7.30 -6.19 -7.11
N ASP A 94 6.25 -7.01 -7.15
CA ASP A 94 6.10 -8.16 -6.26
C ASP A 94 7.11 -9.28 -6.54
N HIS A 95 7.81 -9.22 -7.66
CA HIS A 95 8.91 -10.14 -8.00
C HIS A 95 10.28 -9.53 -7.73
N ARG A 96 10.33 -8.35 -7.07
CA ARG A 96 11.56 -7.63 -6.73
C ARG A 96 12.34 -7.11 -7.94
N ASN A 97 11.65 -6.93 -9.06
CA ASN A 97 12.21 -6.25 -10.23
C ASN A 97 11.89 -4.77 -10.15
N VAL A 98 12.76 -3.93 -10.73
CA VAL A 98 12.52 -2.49 -10.80
C VAL A 98 11.17 -2.24 -11.48
N MET A 99 10.34 -1.41 -10.84
CA MET A 99 9.03 -1.07 -11.38
C MET A 99 9.16 -0.24 -12.65
N THR A 100 8.45 -0.65 -13.69
CA THR A 100 8.40 0.08 -14.96
C THR A 100 6.96 0.53 -15.22
N ALA A 101 6.80 1.44 -16.18
CA ALA A 101 5.48 1.87 -16.60
C ALA A 101 4.64 0.68 -17.09
N GLN A 102 5.27 -0.27 -17.75
CA GLN A 102 4.60 -1.49 -18.21
C GLN A 102 4.13 -2.35 -17.06
N THR A 103 4.95 -2.53 -16.03
CA THR A 103 4.57 -3.30 -14.83
C THR A 103 3.41 -2.63 -14.09
N ILE A 104 3.45 -1.30 -13.98
CA ILE A 104 2.36 -0.54 -13.35
C ILE A 104 1.06 -0.76 -14.10
N GLU A 105 1.09 -0.68 -15.42
CA GLU A 105 -0.11 -0.92 -16.23
C GLU A 105 -0.62 -2.35 -16.09
N HIS A 106 0.30 -3.31 -15.94
CA HIS A 106 -0.06 -4.70 -15.69
C HIS A 106 -0.81 -4.85 -14.35
N TYR A 107 -0.38 -4.15 -13.31
CA TYR A 107 -1.11 -4.14 -12.03
C TYR A 107 -2.48 -3.50 -12.17
N ARG A 108 -2.62 -2.42 -12.93
CA ARG A 108 -3.91 -1.81 -13.20
C ARG A 108 -4.85 -2.82 -13.87
N GLN A 109 -4.32 -3.59 -14.81
CA GLN A 109 -5.12 -4.61 -15.49
C GLN A 109 -5.56 -5.72 -14.52
N ARG A 110 -4.71 -6.13 -13.59
CA ARG A 110 -5.08 -7.10 -12.56
C ARG A 110 -6.23 -6.59 -11.70
N VAL A 111 -6.24 -5.31 -11.37
CA VAL A 111 -7.34 -4.69 -10.61
C VAL A 111 -8.63 -4.71 -11.42
N ARG A 112 -8.56 -4.37 -12.71
CA ARG A 112 -9.71 -4.42 -13.61
C ARG A 112 -10.26 -5.84 -13.76
N ASP A 113 -9.37 -6.82 -13.87
CA ASP A 113 -9.77 -8.23 -13.99
C ASP A 113 -10.50 -8.70 -12.73
N PHE A 114 -10.03 -8.27 -11.55
CA PHE A 114 -10.72 -8.56 -10.29
C PHE A 114 -12.14 -8.00 -10.31
N GLU A 115 -12.31 -6.75 -10.74
CA GLU A 115 -13.62 -6.10 -10.80
C GLU A 115 -14.56 -6.81 -11.78
N LEU A 116 -14.04 -7.20 -12.93
CA LEU A 116 -14.84 -7.95 -13.92
C LEU A 116 -15.31 -9.28 -13.36
N ARG A 117 -14.45 -10.00 -12.63
CA ARG A 117 -14.86 -11.28 -12.01
C ARG A 117 -15.95 -11.07 -10.97
N ARG A 118 -15.87 -10.00 -10.19
CA ARG A 118 -16.91 -9.66 -9.22
C ARG A 118 -18.24 -9.39 -9.89
N LEU A 119 -18.24 -8.64 -10.99
CA LEU A 119 -19.45 -8.32 -11.75
C LEU A 119 -20.07 -9.58 -12.36
N LYS A 120 -19.24 -10.47 -12.88
CA LYS A 120 -19.73 -11.76 -13.42
C LYS A 120 -20.34 -12.63 -12.33
N MET A 121 -19.73 -12.68 -11.15
CA MET A 121 -20.27 -13.43 -10.01
C MET A 121 -21.61 -12.86 -9.57
N ALA A 122 -21.73 -11.53 -9.49
CA ALA A 122 -22.98 -10.87 -9.13
C ALA A 122 -24.06 -11.14 -10.16
N GLY A 123 -23.72 -11.07 -11.47
CA GLY A 123 -24.65 -11.40 -12.55
C GLY A 123 -25.13 -12.84 -12.53
N ALA A 124 -24.24 -13.78 -12.18
CA ALA A 124 -24.59 -15.19 -12.09
C ALA A 124 -25.56 -15.49 -10.94
N ARG A 125 -25.57 -14.65 -9.90
CA ARG A 125 -26.46 -14.80 -8.76
C ARG A 125 -27.81 -14.11 -8.95
N GLY A 126 -27.87 -13.21 -9.90
CA GLY A 126 -29.06 -12.45 -10.19
C GLY A 126 -29.98 -13.11 -11.16
#